data_6d43dde3f1feef1eef51c278c5e24d6d
#
_entry.id   6d43dde3f1feef1eef51c278c5e24d6d
#
_cell.length_a   1.000
_cell.length_b   1.000
_cell.length_c   1.000
_cell.angle_alpha   90.00
_cell.angle_beta   90.00
_cell.angle_gamma   90.00
#
_symmetry.space_group_name_H-M   'P 1'
#
loop_
_entity.id
_entity.type
_entity.pdbx_description
1 polymer ?
#
loop_
_entity_poly.entity_id
_entity_poly.type
_entity_poly.pdbx_seq_one_letter_code
_entity_poly.pdbx_strand_id
1 'polypeptide(L)'
;LYTNTEEMSKRNPFDFVKSVSSDKTDIMVDDIEEKSYQPFLINKALSYHQDSVFLTNEMNIRHGVDNRLQYVFFLNTLRKRQRFSKWSKPYVSKKLDIIKDYYQISTKEAKEYATLLSEKQYRELKNSMKTGGRDNG
;
A
#
# COMPACT_ATOMS: atom_id res chain seq x y z
N LEU A 1 28.16 0.91 5.55
CA LEU A 1 28.05 1.81 4.43
C LEU A 1 27.13 1.26 3.37
N TYR A 2 27.43 0.07 2.88
CA TYR A 2 26.58 -0.51 1.86
C TYR A 2 25.18 -0.79 2.37
N THR A 3 25.10 -1.24 3.61
CA THR A 3 23.82 -1.56 4.22
C THR A 3 22.94 -0.31 4.29
N ASN A 4 23.54 0.79 4.67
CA ASN A 4 22.79 2.03 4.79
C ASN A 4 22.28 2.50 3.43
N THR A 5 23.08 2.32 2.40
CA THR A 5 22.67 2.73 1.06
C THR A 5 21.46 1.93 0.61
N GLU A 6 21.45 0.64 0.88
CA GLU A 6 20.33 -0.20 0.49
C GLU A 6 19.08 0.20 1.25
N GLU A 7 19.21 0.47 2.54
CA GLU A 7 18.05 0.85 3.34
C GLU A 7 17.49 2.18 2.87
N MET A 8 18.36 3.12 2.55
CA MET A 8 17.91 4.45 2.15
C MET A 8 17.21 4.45 0.80
N SER A 9 17.56 3.50 -0.08
CA SER A 9 16.93 3.50 -1.39
C SER A 9 15.65 2.70 -1.43
N LYS A 10 15.26 2.07 -0.31
CA LYS A 10 14.06 1.26 -0.29
C LYS A 10 12.92 2.06 0.35
N ARG A 11 11.99 2.47 -0.46
CA ARG A 11 10.84 3.22 0.01
C ARG A 11 9.73 2.27 0.43
N ASN A 12 8.97 2.65 1.44
CA ASN A 12 7.82 1.84 1.80
C ASN A 12 6.61 2.29 0.98
N PRO A 13 5.62 1.41 0.83
CA PRO A 13 4.45 1.74 0.00
C PRO A 13 3.70 2.98 0.45
N PHE A 14 3.70 3.27 1.75
CA PHE A 14 3.00 4.44 2.26
C PHE A 14 3.58 5.73 1.68
N ASP A 15 4.90 5.77 1.50
CA ASP A 15 5.53 6.96 0.93
C ASP A 15 5.02 7.24 -0.48
N PHE A 16 4.83 6.20 -1.28
CA PHE A 16 4.33 6.39 -2.63
C PHE A 16 2.87 6.83 -2.62
N VAL A 17 2.05 6.25 -1.76
CA VAL A 17 0.65 6.67 -1.67
C VAL A 17 0.58 8.13 -1.25
N LYS A 18 1.37 8.51 -0.27
CA LYS A 18 1.38 9.89 0.21
C LYS A 18 1.84 10.85 -0.87
N SER A 19 2.85 10.45 -1.64
CA SER A 19 3.39 11.34 -2.67
C SER A 19 2.39 11.62 -3.78
N VAL A 20 1.58 10.63 -4.17
CA VAL A 20 0.60 10.85 -5.24
C VAL A 20 -0.71 11.42 -4.71
N SER A 21 -1.01 11.23 -3.43
CA SER A 21 -2.28 11.68 -2.85
C SER A 21 -2.23 13.08 -2.30
N SER A 22 -1.34 13.34 -1.36
CA SER A 22 -1.35 14.61 -0.65
C SER A 22 -0.14 15.48 -0.95
N ASP A 23 1.04 14.90 -1.06
CA ASP A 23 2.23 15.73 -1.30
C ASP A 23 2.33 16.16 -2.76
N LYS A 24 1.88 15.34 -3.67
CA LYS A 24 1.94 15.59 -5.10
C LYS A 24 3.37 15.91 -5.53
N THR A 25 4.31 15.14 -5.01
CA THR A 25 5.72 15.30 -5.31
C THR A 25 6.29 13.98 -5.78
N ASP A 26 7.02 14.00 -6.88
CA ASP A 26 7.61 12.80 -7.46
C ASP A 26 8.80 12.36 -6.60
N ILE A 27 8.66 11.21 -5.94
CA ILE A 27 9.73 10.66 -5.13
C ILE A 27 10.38 9.45 -5.79
N MET A 28 9.89 9.03 -6.95
CA MET A 28 10.48 7.91 -7.67
C MET A 28 11.58 8.44 -8.57
N VAL A 29 12.74 8.69 -7.99
CA VAL A 29 13.81 9.40 -8.68
C VAL A 29 14.81 8.50 -9.41
N ASP A 30 14.80 7.20 -9.16
CA ASP A 30 15.72 6.32 -9.85
C ASP A 30 15.13 4.90 -9.97
N ASP A 31 15.87 4.02 -10.60
CA ASP A 31 15.40 2.66 -10.86
C ASP A 31 15.20 1.86 -9.59
N ILE A 32 15.98 2.13 -8.56
CA ILE A 32 15.87 1.41 -7.31
C ILE A 32 14.50 1.71 -6.67
N GLU A 33 14.11 2.96 -6.69
CA GLU A 33 12.81 3.33 -6.12
C GLU A 33 11.68 2.83 -7.00
N GLU A 34 11.87 2.78 -8.29
CA GLU A 34 10.85 2.22 -9.17
C GLU A 34 10.64 0.74 -8.85
N LYS A 35 11.70 0.00 -8.59
CA LYS A 35 11.60 -1.41 -8.27
C LYS A 35 10.93 -1.65 -6.93
N SER A 36 11.02 -0.68 -6.02
CA SER A 36 10.39 -0.82 -4.71
C SER A 36 8.90 -0.48 -4.74
N TYR A 37 8.41 0.05 -5.85
CA TYR A 37 6.99 0.37 -5.99
C TYR A 37 6.20 -0.92 -6.10
N GLN A 38 5.15 -1.05 -5.32
CA GLN A 38 4.33 -2.25 -5.28
C GLN A 38 2.94 -1.92 -5.82
N PRO A 39 2.71 -2.09 -7.12
CA PRO A 39 1.45 -1.65 -7.73
C PRO A 39 0.21 -2.26 -7.08
N PHE A 40 0.27 -3.54 -6.74
CA PHE A 40 -0.88 -4.19 -6.12
C PHE A 40 -1.30 -3.50 -4.84
N LEU A 41 -0.32 -3.20 -3.98
CA LEU A 41 -0.61 -2.60 -2.69
C LEU A 41 -1.07 -1.15 -2.83
N ILE A 42 -0.40 -0.41 -3.71
CA ILE A 42 -0.77 0.99 -3.96
C ILE A 42 -2.17 1.08 -4.56
N ASN A 43 -2.45 0.26 -5.56
CA ASN A 43 -3.75 0.26 -6.20
C ASN A 43 -4.85 -0.14 -5.23
N LYS A 44 -4.55 -1.11 -4.38
CA LYS A 44 -5.53 -1.55 -3.40
C LYS A 44 -5.85 -0.43 -2.41
N ALA A 45 -4.82 0.26 -1.92
CA ALA A 45 -5.01 1.36 -0.99
C ALA A 45 -5.86 2.48 -1.60
N LEU A 46 -5.63 2.79 -2.87
CA LEU A 46 -6.36 3.86 -3.52
C LEU A 46 -7.76 3.45 -3.97
N SER A 47 -8.02 2.15 -4.12
CA SER A 47 -9.30 1.69 -4.64
C SER A 47 -10.46 1.89 -3.70
N TYR A 48 -10.18 2.18 -2.42
CA TYR A 48 -11.25 2.33 -1.45
C TYR A 48 -11.69 3.78 -1.25
N HIS A 49 -11.24 4.68 -2.09
CA HIS A 49 -11.66 6.08 -2.02
C HIS A 49 -12.43 6.41 -3.28
N GLN A 50 -13.60 7.01 -3.11
CA GLN A 50 -14.51 7.26 -4.22
C GLN A 50 -13.87 8.02 -5.36
N ASP A 51 -13.05 8.99 -5.04
CA ASP A 51 -12.47 9.84 -6.08
C ASP A 51 -11.31 9.20 -6.83
N SER A 52 -10.76 8.10 -6.31
CA SER A 52 -9.62 7.47 -6.96
C SER A 52 -9.91 6.06 -7.47
N VAL A 53 -11.07 5.50 -7.15
CA VAL A 53 -11.36 4.11 -7.53
C VAL A 53 -11.38 3.91 -9.05
N PHE A 54 -11.90 4.87 -9.80
CA PHE A 54 -11.94 4.72 -11.24
C PHE A 54 -10.55 4.73 -11.85
N LEU A 55 -9.68 5.59 -11.33
CA LEU A 55 -8.30 5.66 -11.82
C LEU A 55 -7.54 4.39 -11.46
N THR A 56 -7.83 3.85 -10.29
CA THR A 56 -7.22 2.59 -9.87
C THR A 56 -7.66 1.45 -10.78
N ASN A 57 -8.93 1.42 -11.15
CA ASN A 57 -9.43 0.39 -12.06
C ASN A 57 -8.76 0.47 -13.42
N GLU A 58 -8.49 1.68 -13.90
CA GLU A 58 -7.77 1.84 -15.15
C GLU A 58 -6.38 1.21 -15.07
N MET A 59 -5.69 1.40 -13.96
CA MET A 59 -4.38 0.81 -13.81
C MET A 59 -4.45 -0.69 -13.64
N ASN A 60 -5.49 -1.20 -12.97
CA ASN A 60 -5.65 -2.64 -12.81
C ASN A 60 -5.88 -3.33 -14.16
N ILE A 61 -6.62 -2.70 -15.03
CA ILE A 61 -6.83 -3.22 -16.37
C ILE A 61 -5.53 -3.25 -17.14
N ARG A 62 -4.67 -2.27 -16.91
CA ARG A 62 -3.41 -2.16 -17.60
C ARG A 62 -2.25 -2.58 -16.71
N HIS A 63 -2.39 -3.70 -16.04
CA HIS A 63 -1.40 -4.13 -15.05
C HIS A 63 -0.02 -4.41 -15.66
N GLY A 64 0.05 -4.55 -16.97
CA GLY A 64 1.34 -4.74 -17.62
C GLY A 64 2.16 -3.47 -17.82
N VAL A 65 1.60 -2.32 -17.49
CA VAL A 65 2.32 -1.06 -17.61
C VAL A 65 3.37 -1.00 -16.52
N ASP A 66 4.54 -0.46 -16.82
CA ASP A 66 5.63 -0.48 -15.85
C ASP A 66 5.34 0.43 -14.65
N ASN A 67 6.11 0.22 -13.59
CA ASN A 67 5.87 0.89 -12.33
C ASN A 67 5.94 2.41 -12.45
N ARG A 68 6.88 2.90 -13.21
CA ARG A 68 7.06 4.35 -13.37
C ARG A 68 5.82 4.99 -14.00
N LEU A 69 5.29 4.35 -15.04
CA LEU A 69 4.13 4.89 -15.72
C LEU A 69 2.89 4.83 -14.83
N GLN A 70 2.72 3.75 -14.07
CA GLN A 70 1.60 3.67 -13.15
C GLN A 70 1.69 4.77 -12.09
N TYR A 71 2.87 4.98 -11.55
CA TYR A 71 3.08 6.00 -10.53
C TYR A 71 2.81 7.40 -11.09
N VAL A 72 3.35 7.69 -12.26
CA VAL A 72 3.18 9.01 -12.88
C VAL A 72 1.71 9.25 -13.21
N PHE A 73 1.00 8.21 -13.62
CA PHE A 73 -0.43 8.34 -13.89
C PHE A 73 -1.17 8.85 -12.65
N PHE A 74 -0.93 8.24 -11.49
CA PHE A 74 -1.58 8.69 -10.27
C PHE A 74 -1.09 10.08 -9.86
N LEU A 75 0.19 10.32 -10.02
CA LEU A 75 0.76 11.61 -9.63
C LEU A 75 0.10 12.76 -10.39
N ASN A 76 -0.22 12.54 -11.66
CA ASN A 76 -0.79 13.58 -12.49
C ASN A 76 -2.29 13.64 -12.47
N THR A 77 -2.98 12.56 -12.15
CA THR A 77 -4.44 12.53 -12.25
C THR A 77 -5.16 12.64 -10.93
N LEU A 78 -4.56 12.21 -9.82
CA LEU A 78 -5.23 12.28 -8.54
C LEU A 78 -5.25 13.71 -8.01
N ARG A 79 -6.35 14.07 -7.37
CA ARG A 79 -6.48 15.36 -6.75
C ARG A 79 -5.72 15.35 -5.44
N LYS A 80 -5.14 16.47 -5.04
CA LYS A 80 -4.41 16.55 -3.77
C LYS A 80 -5.38 16.33 -2.61
N ARG A 81 -5.16 15.28 -1.84
CA ARG A 81 -6.06 14.93 -0.76
C ARG A 81 -5.45 13.79 0.04
N GLN A 82 -5.72 13.75 1.35
CA GLN A 82 -5.26 12.63 2.18
C GLN A 82 -6.20 11.46 2.01
N ARG A 83 -5.61 10.26 1.84
CA ARG A 83 -6.40 9.05 1.61
C ARG A 83 -5.91 7.92 2.46
N PHE A 84 -6.00 8.03 3.78
CA PHE A 84 -5.66 6.93 4.67
C PHE A 84 -6.46 7.04 5.93
N SER A 85 -6.60 5.90 6.64
CA SER A 85 -7.42 5.82 7.85
C SER A 85 -6.57 5.86 9.08
N LYS A 86 -7.16 6.32 10.18
CA LYS A 86 -6.50 6.29 11.47
C LYS A 86 -7.09 5.15 12.28
N TRP A 87 -6.27 4.50 13.07
CA TRP A 87 -6.68 3.35 13.86
C TRP A 87 -6.32 3.57 15.32
N SER A 88 -7.14 3.03 16.24
CA SER A 88 -6.81 3.11 17.64
C SER A 88 -5.65 2.16 17.94
N LYS A 89 -4.91 2.47 18.99
CA LYS A 89 -3.71 1.69 19.31
C LYS A 89 -3.97 0.20 19.56
N PRO A 90 -4.95 -0.18 20.38
CA PRO A 90 -5.20 -1.60 20.61
C PRO A 90 -5.59 -2.32 19.33
N TYR A 91 -6.37 -1.67 18.50
CA TYR A 91 -6.80 -2.23 17.24
C TYR A 91 -5.61 -2.38 16.29
N VAL A 92 -4.69 -1.44 16.36
CA VAL A 92 -3.49 -1.49 15.50
C VAL A 92 -2.63 -2.70 15.85
N SER A 93 -2.47 -3.01 17.13
CA SER A 93 -1.66 -4.17 17.52
C SER A 93 -2.22 -5.46 16.96
N LYS A 94 -3.52 -5.64 17.08
CA LYS A 94 -4.16 -6.82 16.55
C LYS A 94 -4.09 -6.85 15.03
N LYS A 95 -4.28 -5.72 14.42
CA LYS A 95 -4.22 -5.58 12.98
C LYS A 95 -2.83 -5.96 12.45
N LEU A 96 -1.79 -5.55 13.17
CA LEU A 96 -0.43 -5.86 12.75
C LEU A 96 -0.18 -7.37 12.75
N ASP A 97 -0.66 -8.07 13.79
CA ASP A 97 -0.49 -9.50 13.87
C ASP A 97 -1.13 -10.21 12.69
N ILE A 98 -2.32 -9.80 12.34
CA ILE A 98 -3.05 -10.40 11.23
C ILE A 98 -2.36 -10.13 9.90
N ILE A 99 -1.88 -8.91 9.71
CA ILE A 99 -1.18 -8.55 8.49
C ILE A 99 0.12 -9.33 8.36
N LYS A 100 0.85 -9.47 9.46
CA LYS A 100 2.09 -10.24 9.45
C LYS A 100 1.84 -11.68 9.01
N ASP A 101 0.79 -12.28 9.55
CA ASP A 101 0.48 -13.66 9.21
C ASP A 101 0.05 -13.81 7.76
N TYR A 102 -0.80 -12.91 7.31
CA TYR A 102 -1.33 -13.02 5.96
C TYR A 102 -0.25 -12.83 4.91
N TYR A 103 0.59 -11.82 5.06
CA TYR A 103 1.62 -11.52 4.07
C TYR A 103 2.97 -12.15 4.38
N GLN A 104 3.12 -12.79 5.53
CA GLN A 104 4.38 -13.42 5.93
C GLN A 104 5.51 -12.39 5.92
N ILE A 105 5.31 -11.29 6.60
CA ILE A 105 6.28 -10.19 6.62
C ILE A 105 6.65 -9.82 8.05
N SER A 106 7.65 -8.96 8.19
CA SER A 106 8.13 -8.53 9.48
C SER A 106 7.16 -7.55 10.14
N THR A 107 7.35 -7.30 11.43
CA THR A 107 6.55 -6.32 12.15
C THR A 107 6.70 -4.94 11.54
N LYS A 108 7.91 -4.59 11.15
CA LYS A 108 8.17 -3.29 10.55
C LYS A 108 7.38 -3.13 9.26
N GLU A 109 7.41 -4.15 8.41
CA GLU A 109 6.68 -4.10 7.17
C GLU A 109 5.18 -4.10 7.41
N ALA A 110 4.73 -4.83 8.43
CA ALA A 110 3.31 -4.86 8.75
C ALA A 110 2.81 -3.48 9.17
N LYS A 111 3.63 -2.71 9.86
CA LYS A 111 3.25 -1.36 10.24
C LYS A 111 3.03 -0.48 9.01
N GLU A 112 3.89 -0.64 8.02
CA GLU A 112 3.76 0.10 6.79
C GLU A 112 2.51 -0.30 6.02
N TYR A 113 2.26 -1.59 5.95
CA TYR A 113 1.07 -2.09 5.28
C TYR A 113 -0.19 -1.62 5.98
N ALA A 114 -0.14 -1.56 7.32
CA ALA A 114 -1.31 -1.14 8.09
C ALA A 114 -1.74 0.29 7.75
N THR A 115 -0.80 1.15 7.40
CA THR A 115 -1.16 2.52 7.06
C THR A 115 -1.84 2.63 5.70
N LEU A 116 -1.66 1.62 4.85
CA LEU A 116 -2.25 1.64 3.53
C LEU A 116 -3.62 0.97 3.47
N LEU A 117 -3.89 0.07 4.38
CA LEU A 117 -5.14 -0.67 4.36
C LEU A 117 -6.25 0.11 5.05
N SER A 118 -7.42 0.15 4.43
CA SER A 118 -8.58 0.74 5.06
C SER A 118 -9.22 -0.29 5.98
N GLU A 119 -10.16 0.14 6.79
CA GLU A 119 -10.86 -0.77 7.69
C GLU A 119 -11.58 -1.87 6.92
N LYS A 120 -12.15 -1.53 5.80
CA LYS A 120 -12.85 -2.51 4.98
C LYS A 120 -11.89 -3.55 4.41
N GLN A 121 -10.74 -3.11 3.94
CA GLN A 121 -9.74 -4.02 3.42
C GLN A 121 -9.23 -4.95 4.51
N TYR A 122 -9.01 -4.42 5.69
CA TYR A 122 -8.55 -5.21 6.80
C TYR A 122 -9.58 -6.27 7.18
N ARG A 123 -10.86 -5.91 7.18
CA ARG A 123 -11.91 -6.87 7.49
C ARG A 123 -11.97 -7.99 6.47
N GLU A 124 -11.83 -7.65 5.20
CA GLU A 124 -11.82 -8.66 4.15
C GLU A 124 -10.66 -9.61 4.30
N LEU A 125 -9.50 -9.06 4.64
CA LEU A 125 -8.32 -9.87 4.84
C LEU A 125 -8.49 -10.78 6.05
N LYS A 126 -9.03 -10.24 7.14
CA LYS A 126 -9.27 -10.99 8.35
C LYS A 126 -10.27 -12.14 8.11
N ASN A 127 -11.33 -11.85 7.37
CA ASN A 127 -12.33 -12.86 7.05
C ASN A 127 -11.74 -13.96 6.17
N SER A 128 -10.88 -13.60 5.27
CA SER A 128 -10.22 -14.54 4.40
C SER A 128 -9.39 -15.54 5.20
N MET A 129 -8.64 -15.05 6.16
CA MET A 129 -7.84 -15.92 7.02
C MET A 129 -8.70 -16.81 7.88
N LYS A 130 -9.79 -16.25 8.39
CA LYS A 130 -10.68 -16.99 9.24
C LYS A 130 -11.30 -18.15 8.45
N THR A 131 -11.72 -17.89 7.24
CA THR A 131 -12.33 -18.90 6.40
C THR A 131 -11.32 -19.97 6.03
N GLY A 132 -10.12 -19.57 5.70
CA GLY A 132 -9.11 -20.53 5.26
C GLY A 132 -8.57 -21.39 6.36
N GLY A 133 -8.53 -20.86 7.58
CA GLY A 133 -7.91 -21.66 8.60
C GLY A 133 -8.79 -22.44 9.45
N ARG A 134 -10.00 -22.39 9.34
CA ARG A 134 -10.71 -22.87 10.19
C ARG A 134 -10.82 -24.11 10.46
N ASP A 135 -11.17 -24.52 10.11
CA ASP A 135 -11.46 -25.66 10.17
C ASP A 135 -11.18 -26.36 11.28
N ASN A 136 -10.95 -26.40 11.91
CA ASN A 136 -10.64 -27.04 12.90
C ASN A 136 -11.51 -26.83 13.83
N GLY A 137 -12.04 -26.31 13.68
CA GLY A 137 -12.89 -26.11 14.68
C GLY A 137 -13.12 -27.09 15.59
#